data_4fcc4ea0164110e1e112b53a8c770502
#
_entry.id   4fcc4ea0164110e1e112b53a8c770502
#
_cell.length_a   1.000
_cell.length_b   1.000
_cell.length_c   1.000
_cell.angle_alpha   90.00
_cell.angle_beta   90.00
_cell.angle_gamma   90.00
#
_symmetry.space_group_name_H-M   'P 1'
#
loop_
_entity.id
_entity.type
_entity.pdbx_description
1 polymer ?
#
loop_
_entity_poly.entity_id
_entity_poly.type
_entity_poly.pdbx_seq_one_letter_code
_entity_poly.pdbx_strand_id
1 'polypeptide(L)'
;LNYLYLKGKLLISPDSTFYPDANFTQRLTYGKVSGYWAKDAVYYNYFTTLKGVIEKENPLSEEFMVEPGIVELYKKRDYGQYANNEGELPVCFISNNDITGGNSGSPVVNSKGHLIGTAFDGNWEAMSGDIEFSPELQRTIITDIRYVLFIIDKYAGAKHLIDEMKLIKAQ
;
A
#
# COMPACT_ATOMS: atom_id res chain seq x y z
N LEU A 1 21.93 23.18 1.07
CA LEU A 1 21.09 23.37 -0.12
C LEU A 1 19.61 23.32 0.25
N ASN A 2 19.14 22.28 0.97
CA ASN A 2 17.73 22.11 1.37
C ASN A 2 17.17 23.29 2.18
N TYR A 3 17.97 23.87 3.10
CA TYR A 3 17.56 25.05 3.87
C TYR A 3 17.26 26.26 2.99
N LEU A 4 18.10 26.54 2.00
CA LEU A 4 17.91 27.66 1.07
C LEU A 4 16.70 27.42 0.15
N TYR A 5 16.49 26.17 -0.27
CA TYR A 5 15.35 25.75 -1.06
C TYR A 5 14.03 25.94 -0.29
N LEU A 6 13.97 25.43 0.95
CA LEU A 6 12.80 25.59 1.81
C LEU A 6 12.52 27.08 2.10
N LYS A 7 13.55 27.88 2.38
CA LYS A 7 13.41 29.32 2.58
C LYS A 7 12.86 30.00 1.33
N GLY A 8 13.30 29.58 0.14
CA GLY A 8 12.76 30.07 -1.13
C GLY A 8 11.27 29.73 -1.30
N LYS A 9 10.88 28.49 -1.02
CA LYS A 9 9.47 28.06 -1.07
C LYS A 9 8.59 28.87 -0.11
N LEU A 10 9.03 29.08 1.12
CA LEU A 10 8.30 29.89 2.11
C LEU A 10 8.13 31.35 1.68
N LEU A 11 9.08 31.93 0.95
CA LEU A 11 8.99 33.31 0.44
C LEU A 11 8.06 33.41 -0.77
N ILE A 12 8.01 32.38 -1.63
CA ILE A 12 7.17 32.34 -2.84
C ILE A 12 5.71 32.04 -2.49
N SER A 13 5.48 31.17 -1.51
CA SER A 13 4.16 30.69 -1.12
C SER A 13 3.96 30.84 0.39
N PRO A 14 3.82 32.06 0.93
CA PRO A 14 3.77 32.30 2.36
C PRO A 14 2.53 31.72 3.05
N ASP A 15 1.45 31.49 2.30
CA ASP A 15 0.19 30.94 2.81
C ASP A 15 0.14 29.39 2.74
N SER A 16 1.19 28.77 2.19
CA SER A 16 1.26 27.30 2.10
C SER A 16 1.77 26.70 3.40
N THR A 17 1.14 25.60 3.82
CA THR A 17 1.59 24.81 4.96
C THR A 17 2.58 23.76 4.48
N PHE A 18 3.80 23.80 5.00
CA PHE A 18 4.83 22.79 4.76
C PHE A 18 4.92 21.90 6.00
N TYR A 19 4.70 20.62 5.83
CA TYR A 19 4.85 19.64 6.89
C TYR A 19 6.28 19.08 6.93
N PRO A 20 6.80 18.71 8.11
CA PRO A 20 8.15 18.15 8.23
C PRO A 20 8.16 16.67 7.81
N ASP A 21 9.34 16.19 7.46
CA ASP A 21 9.63 14.76 7.41
C ASP A 21 9.42 14.09 8.78
N ALA A 22 9.59 12.76 8.82
CA ALA A 22 9.47 12.00 10.05
C ALA A 22 10.39 12.56 11.16
N ASN A 23 9.79 12.98 12.27
CA ASN A 23 10.46 13.61 13.41
C ASN A 23 10.02 12.98 14.75
N PHE A 24 9.58 11.71 14.73
CA PHE A 24 9.08 10.94 15.87
C PHE A 24 7.81 11.52 16.55
N THR A 25 7.12 12.46 15.91
CA THR A 25 5.78 12.88 16.30
C THR A 25 4.72 12.16 15.49
N GLN A 26 3.53 12.02 16.07
CA GLN A 26 2.40 11.45 15.34
C GLN A 26 2.00 12.39 14.18
N ARG A 27 1.87 11.83 12.99
CA ARG A 27 1.41 12.52 11.78
C ARG A 27 0.24 11.76 11.19
N LEU A 28 -0.71 12.48 10.63
CA LEU A 28 -1.84 11.91 9.92
C LEU A 28 -1.78 12.38 8.47
N THR A 29 -1.81 11.44 7.55
CA THR A 29 -2.11 11.71 6.13
C THR A 29 -3.45 11.07 5.79
N TYR A 30 -4.20 11.66 4.87
CA TYR A 30 -5.50 11.15 4.46
C TYR A 30 -5.68 11.29 2.96
N GLY A 31 -6.50 10.40 2.39
CA GLY A 31 -6.75 10.35 0.96
C GLY A 31 -7.84 9.36 0.61
N LYS A 32 -7.93 9.03 -0.66
CA LYS A 32 -8.90 8.09 -1.21
C LYS A 32 -8.18 6.95 -1.91
N VAL A 33 -8.71 5.75 -1.75
CA VAL A 33 -8.30 4.59 -2.57
C VAL A 33 -8.78 4.84 -3.99
N SER A 34 -7.86 4.90 -4.94
CA SER A 34 -8.18 5.15 -6.36
C SER A 34 -7.01 4.77 -7.26
N GLY A 35 -7.32 4.24 -8.43
CA GLY A 35 -6.37 4.14 -9.53
C GLY A 35 -6.02 5.50 -10.11
N TYR A 36 -5.23 5.50 -11.19
CA TYR A 36 -4.86 6.73 -11.87
C TYR A 36 -4.47 6.48 -13.34
N TRP A 37 -4.56 7.52 -14.14
CA TRP A 37 -4.06 7.53 -15.51
C TRP A 37 -2.61 8.00 -15.49
N ALA A 38 -1.67 7.09 -15.69
CA ALA A 38 -0.24 7.42 -15.69
C ALA A 38 0.18 8.21 -16.94
N LYS A 39 -0.45 7.90 -18.07
CA LYS A 39 -0.29 8.57 -19.35
C LYS A 39 -1.44 8.20 -20.29
N ASP A 40 -1.46 8.76 -21.49
CA ASP A 40 -2.45 8.41 -22.52
C ASP A 40 -2.56 6.89 -22.70
N ALA A 41 -3.78 6.38 -22.67
CA ALA A 41 -4.14 4.95 -22.80
C ALA A 41 -3.55 4.00 -21.71
N VAL A 42 -2.96 4.51 -20.61
CA VAL A 42 -2.42 3.68 -19.52
C VAL A 42 -3.08 4.04 -18.19
N TYR A 43 -3.93 3.12 -17.72
CA TYR A 43 -4.59 3.21 -16.43
C TYR A 43 -4.06 2.14 -15.48
N TYR A 44 -3.65 2.55 -14.28
CA TYR A 44 -3.34 1.64 -13.18
C TYR A 44 -4.54 1.50 -12.25
N ASN A 45 -4.99 0.25 -12.09
CA ASN A 45 -6.07 -0.07 -11.16
C ASN A 45 -5.64 0.19 -9.72
N TYR A 46 -6.62 0.42 -8.84
CA TYR A 46 -6.35 0.74 -7.44
C TYR A 46 -5.89 -0.46 -6.60
N PHE A 47 -5.96 -1.69 -7.08
CA PHE A 47 -5.49 -2.87 -6.36
C PHE A 47 -4.82 -3.89 -7.28
N THR A 48 -3.99 -4.73 -6.68
CA THR A 48 -3.36 -5.90 -7.30
C THR A 48 -3.78 -7.17 -6.58
N THR A 49 -3.62 -8.31 -7.23
CA THR A 49 -3.99 -9.63 -6.69
C THR A 49 -2.79 -10.57 -6.66
N LEU A 50 -2.93 -11.70 -5.98
CA LEU A 50 -1.90 -12.74 -5.94
C LEU A 50 -1.54 -13.27 -7.33
N LYS A 51 -2.46 -13.15 -8.31
CA LYS A 51 -2.18 -13.47 -9.70
C LYS A 51 -0.96 -12.69 -10.23
N GLY A 52 -0.90 -11.39 -9.97
CA GLY A 52 0.22 -10.55 -10.41
C GLY A 52 1.56 -10.92 -9.74
N VAL A 53 1.54 -11.44 -8.52
CA VAL A 53 2.74 -11.99 -7.85
C VAL A 53 3.23 -13.23 -8.59
N ILE A 54 2.32 -14.17 -8.91
CA ILE A 54 2.66 -15.40 -9.65
C ILE A 54 3.12 -15.12 -11.09
N GLU A 55 2.53 -14.13 -11.76
CA GLU A 55 2.95 -13.72 -13.11
C GLU A 55 4.38 -13.15 -13.17
N LYS A 56 4.87 -12.61 -12.05
CA LYS A 56 6.24 -12.09 -11.92
C LYS A 56 7.23 -13.11 -11.38
N GLU A 57 6.79 -14.31 -11.01
CA GLU A 57 7.66 -15.33 -10.43
C GLU A 57 8.89 -15.57 -11.31
N ASN A 58 10.06 -15.48 -10.70
CA ASN A 58 11.33 -15.84 -11.32
C ASN A 58 12.22 -16.59 -10.32
N PRO A 59 12.30 -17.94 -10.41
CA PRO A 59 13.09 -18.75 -9.47
C PRO A 59 14.60 -18.44 -9.45
N LEU A 60 15.09 -17.71 -10.47
CA LEU A 60 16.50 -17.32 -10.57
C LEU A 60 16.76 -15.94 -9.95
N SER A 61 15.74 -15.26 -9.46
CA SER A 61 15.86 -13.95 -8.82
C SER A 61 15.34 -14.03 -7.39
N GLU A 62 16.21 -13.75 -6.43
CA GLU A 62 15.83 -13.71 -5.01
C GLU A 62 14.66 -12.74 -4.75
N GLU A 63 14.60 -11.64 -5.50
CA GLU A 63 13.56 -10.61 -5.41
C GLU A 63 12.19 -11.09 -5.90
N PHE A 64 12.15 -11.96 -6.91
CA PHE A 64 10.92 -12.43 -7.56
C PHE A 64 10.61 -13.90 -7.32
N MET A 65 11.36 -14.55 -6.45
CA MET A 65 11.09 -15.93 -6.05
C MET A 65 9.83 -15.97 -5.17
N VAL A 66 8.88 -16.83 -5.52
CA VAL A 66 7.67 -17.03 -4.72
C VAL A 66 7.78 -18.36 -3.98
N GLU A 67 7.48 -18.35 -2.69
CA GLU A 67 7.49 -19.55 -1.85
C GLU A 67 6.56 -20.64 -2.40
N PRO A 68 7.01 -21.89 -2.55
CA PRO A 68 6.22 -22.97 -3.16
C PRO A 68 4.85 -23.16 -2.50
N GLY A 69 4.74 -22.97 -1.19
CA GLY A 69 3.47 -23.08 -0.47
C GLY A 69 2.45 -22.00 -0.90
N ILE A 70 2.90 -20.80 -1.24
CA ILE A 70 2.03 -19.74 -1.78
C ILE A 70 1.56 -20.11 -3.19
N VAL A 71 2.46 -20.65 -4.02
CA VAL A 71 2.12 -21.13 -5.38
C VAL A 71 1.07 -22.24 -5.32
N GLU A 72 1.19 -23.17 -4.36
CA GLU A 72 0.19 -24.22 -4.16
C GLU A 72 -1.18 -23.69 -3.74
N LEU A 73 -1.20 -22.76 -2.77
CA LEU A 73 -2.44 -22.11 -2.33
C LEU A 73 -3.11 -21.35 -3.48
N TYR A 74 -2.32 -20.66 -4.31
CA TYR A 74 -2.80 -20.02 -5.53
C TYR A 74 -3.44 -21.01 -6.51
N LYS A 75 -2.77 -22.13 -6.83
CA LYS A 75 -3.26 -23.17 -7.75
C LYS A 75 -4.56 -23.80 -7.25
N LYS A 76 -4.68 -24.00 -5.93
CA LYS A 76 -5.87 -24.53 -5.28
C LYS A 76 -6.98 -23.49 -5.09
N ARG A 77 -6.68 -22.20 -5.28
CA ARG A 77 -7.56 -21.07 -4.93
C ARG A 77 -8.02 -21.11 -3.46
N ASP A 78 -7.18 -21.63 -2.58
CA ASP A 78 -7.49 -21.74 -1.16
C ASP A 78 -7.16 -20.43 -0.42
N TYR A 79 -7.93 -19.39 -0.69
CA TYR A 79 -7.78 -18.10 -0.06
C TYR A 79 -8.65 -17.93 1.19
N GLY A 80 -9.53 -18.90 1.49
CA GLY A 80 -10.43 -18.87 2.63
C GLY A 80 -11.31 -17.61 2.62
N GLN A 81 -11.42 -16.97 3.75
CA GLN A 81 -12.25 -15.76 3.94
C GLN A 81 -11.59 -14.46 3.45
N TYR A 82 -10.38 -14.53 2.89
CA TYR A 82 -9.57 -13.37 2.51
C TYR A 82 -9.74 -12.98 1.04
N ALA A 83 -10.41 -13.83 0.24
CA ALA A 83 -10.77 -13.51 -1.13
C ALA A 83 -11.74 -12.32 -1.21
N ASN A 84 -11.66 -11.56 -2.30
CA ASN A 84 -12.66 -10.56 -2.65
C ASN A 84 -13.94 -11.23 -3.23
N ASN A 85 -14.93 -10.44 -3.60
CA ASN A 85 -16.20 -10.93 -4.16
C ASN A 85 -16.02 -11.62 -5.53
N GLU A 86 -14.90 -11.42 -6.19
CA GLU A 86 -14.55 -12.04 -7.47
C GLU A 86 -13.78 -13.36 -7.29
N GLY A 87 -13.51 -13.75 -6.04
CA GLY A 87 -12.76 -14.96 -5.71
C GLY A 87 -11.25 -14.81 -5.89
N GLU A 88 -10.73 -13.58 -5.92
CA GLU A 88 -9.31 -13.26 -6.00
C GLU A 88 -8.78 -12.80 -4.65
N LEU A 89 -7.47 -13.03 -4.40
CA LEU A 89 -6.80 -12.54 -3.19
C LEU A 89 -6.13 -11.20 -3.49
N PRO A 90 -6.64 -10.07 -2.95
CA PRO A 90 -5.96 -8.79 -3.04
C PRO A 90 -4.63 -8.81 -2.28
N VAL A 91 -3.60 -8.18 -2.85
CA VAL A 91 -2.25 -8.12 -2.26
C VAL A 91 -1.91 -6.71 -1.83
N CYS A 92 -2.06 -5.74 -2.74
CA CYS A 92 -1.82 -4.34 -2.47
C CYS A 92 -2.94 -3.49 -3.03
N PHE A 93 -3.12 -2.31 -2.47
CA PHE A 93 -3.94 -1.25 -3.05
C PHE A 93 -3.21 0.09 -2.98
N ILE A 94 -3.68 1.06 -3.75
CA ILE A 94 -3.08 2.40 -3.82
C ILE A 94 -4.09 3.48 -3.42
N SER A 95 -3.56 4.54 -2.81
CA SER A 95 -4.34 5.72 -2.41
C SER A 95 -3.59 7.00 -2.75
N ASN A 96 -4.29 8.12 -2.83
CA ASN A 96 -3.68 9.42 -3.11
C ASN A 96 -3.23 10.16 -1.84
N ASN A 97 -2.89 9.44 -0.79
CA ASN A 97 -2.22 10.00 0.37
C ASN A 97 -0.83 10.50 -0.01
N ASP A 98 -0.43 11.62 0.57
CA ASP A 98 0.96 12.06 0.53
C ASP A 98 1.72 11.42 1.69
N ILE A 99 2.85 10.76 1.38
CA ILE A 99 3.73 10.11 2.36
C ILE A 99 5.17 10.53 2.15
N THR A 100 5.95 10.46 3.20
CA THR A 100 7.40 10.69 3.17
C THR A 100 8.14 9.56 3.89
N GLY A 101 9.47 9.62 3.92
CA GLY A 101 10.29 8.73 4.72
C GLY A 101 9.80 8.67 6.18
N GLY A 102 9.69 7.46 6.74
CA GLY A 102 9.15 7.17 8.08
C GLY A 102 7.67 6.73 8.09
N ASN A 103 6.96 6.80 6.97
CA ASN A 103 5.61 6.23 6.86
C ASN A 103 5.60 4.71 6.63
N SER A 104 6.74 4.11 6.25
CA SER A 104 6.85 2.66 6.04
C SER A 104 6.49 1.88 7.31
N GLY A 105 5.57 0.90 7.17
CA GLY A 105 5.03 0.13 8.28
C GLY A 105 3.87 0.78 9.02
N SER A 106 3.45 2.00 8.65
CA SER A 106 2.34 2.69 9.30
C SER A 106 1.00 2.02 9.03
N PRO A 107 0.12 1.92 10.05
CA PRO A 107 -1.22 1.38 9.87
C PRO A 107 -2.07 2.29 8.98
N VAL A 108 -2.78 1.68 8.05
CA VAL A 108 -3.79 2.37 7.23
C VAL A 108 -5.17 1.98 7.73
N VAL A 109 -5.97 2.98 8.07
CA VAL A 109 -7.31 2.77 8.61
C VAL A 109 -8.36 3.43 7.70
N ASN A 110 -9.55 2.83 7.66
CA ASN A 110 -10.68 3.43 6.97
C ASN A 110 -11.38 4.51 7.83
N SER A 111 -12.39 5.17 7.31
CA SER A 111 -13.17 6.21 8.02
C SER A 111 -13.86 5.74 9.31
N LYS A 112 -13.98 4.42 9.52
CA LYS A 112 -14.51 3.83 10.75
C LYS A 112 -13.42 3.43 11.75
N GLY A 113 -12.14 3.71 11.44
CA GLY A 113 -10.99 3.32 12.28
C GLY A 113 -10.59 1.84 12.16
N HIS A 114 -11.11 1.10 11.18
CA HIS A 114 -10.70 -0.29 10.97
C HIS A 114 -9.39 -0.34 10.21
N LEU A 115 -8.45 -1.17 10.66
CA LEU A 115 -7.20 -1.46 9.96
C LEU A 115 -7.51 -2.14 8.62
N ILE A 116 -7.07 -1.55 7.52
CA ILE A 116 -7.28 -2.06 6.17
C ILE A 116 -5.98 -2.40 5.45
N GLY A 117 -4.85 -2.01 5.99
CA GLY A 117 -3.55 -2.30 5.39
C GLY A 117 -2.39 -1.64 6.10
N THR A 118 -1.21 -1.78 5.50
CA THR A 118 0.04 -1.21 5.99
C THR A 118 0.72 -0.45 4.85
N ALA A 119 0.97 0.84 5.03
CA ALA A 119 1.70 1.64 4.05
C ALA A 119 3.16 1.21 3.99
N PHE A 120 3.74 1.12 2.78
CA PHE A 120 5.14 0.74 2.69
C PHE A 120 5.95 1.49 1.64
N ASP A 121 5.34 2.03 0.57
CA ASP A 121 6.09 2.71 -0.49
C ASP A 121 5.22 3.72 -1.25
N GLY A 122 5.85 4.51 -2.13
CA GLY A 122 5.21 5.32 -3.16
C GLY A 122 5.31 4.67 -4.53
N ASN A 123 4.42 5.05 -5.45
CA ASN A 123 4.57 4.66 -6.84
C ASN A 123 5.73 5.40 -7.50
N TRP A 124 6.09 5.02 -8.73
CA TRP A 124 7.20 5.65 -9.46
C TRP A 124 7.04 7.17 -9.59
N GLU A 125 5.83 7.63 -9.82
CA GLU A 125 5.50 9.06 -9.96
C GLU A 125 5.63 9.84 -8.63
N ALA A 126 5.69 9.15 -7.50
CA ALA A 126 5.93 9.77 -6.19
C ALA A 126 7.39 10.15 -5.93
N MET A 127 8.33 9.78 -6.81
CA MET A 127 9.76 10.09 -6.65
C MET A 127 10.06 11.59 -6.58
N SER A 128 9.19 12.43 -7.13
CA SER A 128 9.30 13.90 -7.05
C SER A 128 8.52 14.51 -5.90
N GLY A 129 7.88 13.71 -5.06
CA GLY A 129 6.93 14.15 -4.02
C GLY A 129 7.53 15.13 -3.01
N ASP A 130 8.81 14.97 -2.67
CA ASP A 130 9.52 15.88 -1.76
C ASP A 130 9.71 17.29 -2.36
N ILE A 131 9.58 17.43 -3.68
CA ILE A 131 9.70 18.72 -4.39
C ILE A 131 8.32 19.27 -4.67
N GLU A 132 7.45 18.47 -5.27
CA GLU A 132 6.09 18.83 -5.65
C GLU A 132 5.19 17.61 -5.60
N PHE A 133 4.11 17.67 -4.81
CA PHE A 133 3.11 16.62 -4.72
C PHE A 133 2.06 16.80 -5.82
N SER A 134 1.89 15.76 -6.66
CA SER A 134 0.85 15.69 -7.68
C SER A 134 -0.23 14.67 -7.25
N PRO A 135 -1.39 15.11 -6.76
CA PRO A 135 -2.45 14.21 -6.30
C PRO A 135 -3.06 13.36 -7.42
N GLU A 136 -2.84 13.76 -8.67
CA GLU A 136 -3.34 13.04 -9.85
C GLU A 136 -2.50 11.81 -10.19
N LEU A 137 -1.19 11.87 -9.97
CA LEU A 137 -0.25 10.83 -10.36
C LEU A 137 0.34 10.07 -9.17
N GLN A 138 0.63 10.76 -8.08
CA GLN A 138 1.31 10.15 -6.93
C GLN A 138 0.37 9.29 -6.12
N ARG A 139 0.86 8.10 -5.74
CA ARG A 139 0.10 7.13 -4.95
C ARG A 139 0.97 6.52 -3.86
N THR A 140 0.38 6.37 -2.70
CA THR A 140 0.89 5.49 -1.63
C THR A 140 0.52 4.06 -1.96
N ILE A 141 1.48 3.16 -1.85
CA ILE A 141 1.30 1.71 -2.00
C ILE A 141 1.10 1.11 -0.62
N ILE A 142 0.04 0.32 -0.47
CA ILE A 142 -0.42 -0.22 0.80
C ILE A 142 -0.60 -1.73 0.66
N THR A 143 0.03 -2.52 1.52
CA THR A 143 -0.25 -3.96 1.61
C THR A 143 -1.66 -4.15 2.16
N ASP A 144 -2.50 -4.91 1.45
CA ASP A 144 -3.87 -5.20 1.88
C ASP A 144 -3.86 -6.09 3.13
N ILE A 145 -4.65 -5.74 4.13
CA ILE A 145 -4.72 -6.51 5.37
C ILE A 145 -5.16 -7.96 5.14
N ARG A 146 -5.97 -8.21 4.10
CA ARG A 146 -6.41 -9.57 3.75
C ARG A 146 -5.24 -10.45 3.33
N TYR A 147 -4.26 -9.90 2.62
CA TYR A 147 -3.05 -10.63 2.27
C TYR A 147 -2.21 -10.95 3.51
N VAL A 148 -2.03 -10.00 4.41
CA VAL A 148 -1.31 -10.22 5.68
C VAL A 148 -1.97 -11.35 6.48
N LEU A 149 -3.29 -11.29 6.64
CA LEU A 149 -4.04 -12.30 7.39
C LEU A 149 -4.03 -13.68 6.68
N PHE A 150 -4.08 -13.70 5.34
CA PHE A 150 -3.91 -14.92 4.55
C PHE A 150 -2.55 -15.58 4.79
N ILE A 151 -1.47 -14.80 4.80
CA ILE A 151 -0.13 -15.33 5.09
C ILE A 151 -0.08 -15.93 6.51
N ILE A 152 -0.63 -15.25 7.49
CA ILE A 152 -0.66 -15.74 8.89
C ILE A 152 -1.47 -17.03 9.00
N ASP A 153 -2.68 -17.06 8.44
CA ASP A 153 -3.61 -18.19 8.59
C ASP A 153 -3.25 -19.36 7.67
N LYS A 154 -3.23 -19.12 6.36
CA LYS A 154 -3.18 -20.18 5.36
C LYS A 154 -1.76 -20.66 5.04
N TYR A 155 -0.82 -19.72 4.94
CA TYR A 155 0.56 -20.08 4.62
C TYR A 155 1.35 -20.49 5.87
N ALA A 156 1.34 -19.70 6.92
CA ALA A 156 2.05 -19.99 8.16
C ALA A 156 1.32 -20.96 9.10
N GLY A 157 0.03 -21.25 8.87
CA GLY A 157 -0.78 -22.12 9.73
C GLY A 157 -1.03 -21.57 11.14
N ALA A 158 -0.83 -20.25 11.36
CA ALA A 158 -0.94 -19.61 12.67
C ALA A 158 -2.37 -19.09 12.93
N LYS A 159 -3.37 -19.92 12.64
CA LYS A 159 -4.80 -19.58 12.80
C LYS A 159 -5.15 -19.07 14.19
N HIS A 160 -4.47 -19.55 15.24
CA HIS A 160 -4.69 -19.11 16.62
C HIS A 160 -4.51 -17.59 16.79
N LEU A 161 -3.61 -16.94 16.04
CA LEU A 161 -3.44 -15.48 16.06
C LEU A 161 -4.65 -14.78 15.45
N ILE A 162 -5.24 -15.37 14.41
CA ILE A 162 -6.45 -14.82 13.79
C ILE A 162 -7.66 -14.92 14.73
N ASP A 163 -7.74 -16.02 15.48
CA ASP A 163 -8.85 -16.27 16.42
C ASP A 163 -8.86 -15.26 17.60
N GLU A 164 -7.73 -14.60 17.88
CA GLU A 164 -7.62 -13.52 18.87
C GLU A 164 -8.06 -12.15 18.31
N MET A 165 -8.22 -12.04 16.98
CA MET A 165 -8.53 -10.76 16.31
C MET A 165 -10.03 -10.60 16.09
N LYS A 166 -10.50 -9.35 16.19
CA LYS A 166 -11.85 -8.99 15.77
C LYS A 166 -11.86 -8.63 14.27
N LEU A 167 -12.20 -9.59 13.43
CA LEU A 167 -12.30 -9.38 11.98
C LEU A 167 -13.63 -8.69 11.64
N ILE A 168 -13.54 -7.60 10.87
CA ILE A 168 -14.69 -6.88 10.34
C ILE A 168 -14.79 -7.18 8.84
N LYS A 169 -15.85 -7.86 8.44
CA LYS A 169 -16.12 -8.12 7.01
C LYS A 169 -16.60 -6.84 6.35
N ALA A 170 -16.09 -6.56 5.13
CA ALA A 170 -16.66 -5.52 4.29
C ALA A 170 -18.13 -5.88 3.96
N GLN A 171 -19.01 -4.93 4.15
CA GLN A 171 -20.40 -5.04 3.71
C GLN A 171 -20.49 -4.67 2.24
#